data_5e64ccda0a5cf56b3a9226785effea22
#
_entry.id   5e64ccda0a5cf56b3a9226785effea22
#
_cell.length_a   1.000
_cell.length_b   1.000
_cell.length_c   1.000
_cell.angle_alpha   90.00
_cell.angle_beta   90.00
_cell.angle_gamma   90.00
#
_symmetry.space_group_name_H-M   'P 1'
#
loop_
_entity.id
_entity.type
_entity.pdbx_description
1 polymer ?
#
loop_
_entity_poly.entity_id
_entity_poly.type
_entity_poly.pdbx_seq_one_letter_code
_entity_poly.pdbx_strand_id
1 'polypeptide(L)'
;MEYGQFCPIAKASEIIGEKWTILIIREILIAGSNRFTDLQRGLGTISPTLLTRRLTDLEKAGLLIKKKIQGRRGFEYFPTASCEELRPVLLSIGG
;
A
#
# COMPACT_ATOMS: atom_id res chain seq x y z
N MET A 1 0.74 -29.70 8.71
CA MET A 1 1.56 -28.81 9.45
C MET A 1 1.41 -27.42 8.95
N GLU A 2 1.54 -26.51 9.74
CA GLU A 2 1.41 -25.17 9.35
C GLU A 2 2.71 -24.70 8.92
N TYR A 3 2.76 -24.45 7.69
CA TYR A 3 3.92 -23.94 7.05
C TYR A 3 4.44 -22.69 7.76
N GLY A 4 3.56 -21.82 8.19
CA GLY A 4 3.96 -20.62 8.87
C GLY A 4 4.63 -20.84 10.22
N GLN A 5 4.35 -21.98 10.83
CA GLN A 5 4.95 -22.28 12.12
C GLN A 5 6.41 -22.59 12.03
N PHE A 6 6.84 -23.04 10.86
CA PHE A 6 8.18 -23.52 10.72
C PHE A 6 9.07 -22.63 9.90
N CYS A 7 8.57 -21.44 9.57
CA CYS A 7 9.35 -20.52 8.76
C CYS A 7 9.28 -19.13 9.35
N PRO A 8 10.14 -18.81 10.32
CA PRO A 8 10.16 -17.48 10.93
C PRO A 8 10.36 -16.36 9.92
N ILE A 9 11.11 -16.65 8.86
CA ILE A 9 11.37 -15.66 7.82
C ILE A 9 10.09 -15.33 7.08
N ALA A 10 9.29 -16.34 6.74
CA ALA A 10 8.02 -16.13 6.06
C ALA A 10 7.06 -15.32 6.92
N LYS A 11 7.00 -15.64 8.20
CA LYS A 11 6.13 -14.92 9.11
C LYS A 11 6.57 -13.47 9.28
N ALA A 12 7.87 -13.25 9.38
CA ALA A 12 8.40 -11.88 9.46
C ALA A 12 8.07 -11.10 8.21
N SER A 13 8.14 -11.76 7.05
CA SER A 13 7.79 -11.09 5.77
C SER A 13 6.33 -10.71 5.72
N GLU A 14 5.44 -11.54 6.26
CA GLU A 14 4.03 -11.22 6.33
C GLU A 14 3.79 -9.98 7.19
N ILE A 15 4.41 -9.93 8.36
CA ILE A 15 4.25 -8.81 9.27
C ILE A 15 4.77 -7.52 8.64
N ILE A 16 5.92 -7.59 8.00
CA ILE A 16 6.49 -6.44 7.31
C ILE A 16 5.58 -6.00 6.17
N GLY A 17 5.02 -6.98 5.43
CA GLY A 17 4.10 -6.69 4.35
C GLY A 17 2.86 -5.97 4.81
N GLU A 18 2.28 -6.39 5.92
CA GLU A 18 1.10 -5.74 6.49
C GLU A 18 1.42 -4.32 6.93
N LYS A 19 2.57 -4.13 7.53
CA LYS A 19 3.00 -2.81 7.95
C LYS A 19 3.11 -1.87 6.75
N TRP A 20 3.73 -2.33 5.66
CA TRP A 20 3.84 -1.53 4.46
C TRP A 20 2.48 -1.23 3.85
N THR A 21 1.56 -2.19 3.90
CA THR A 21 0.20 -1.99 3.40
C THR A 21 -0.47 -0.84 4.11
N ILE A 22 -0.39 -0.81 5.42
CA ILE A 22 -0.99 0.26 6.23
C ILE A 22 -0.33 1.60 5.90
N LEU A 23 0.98 1.63 5.77
CA LEU A 23 1.71 2.86 5.46
C LEU A 23 1.37 3.37 4.05
N ILE A 24 1.19 2.47 3.09
CA ILE A 24 0.81 2.86 1.73
C ILE A 24 -0.59 3.48 1.72
N ILE A 25 -1.54 2.84 2.38
CA ILE A 25 -2.90 3.35 2.45
C ILE A 25 -2.90 4.73 3.10
N ARG A 26 -2.12 4.89 4.15
CA ARG A 26 -2.01 6.17 4.85
C ARG A 26 -1.46 7.26 3.95
N GLU A 27 -0.44 6.95 3.15
CA GLU A 27 0.12 7.91 2.20
C GLU A 27 -0.92 8.36 1.19
N ILE A 28 -1.71 7.42 0.69
CA ILE A 28 -2.72 7.74 -0.32
C ILE A 28 -3.87 8.53 0.27
N LEU A 29 -4.38 8.12 1.42
CA LEU A 29 -5.56 8.74 2.01
C LEU A 29 -5.26 10.07 2.71
N ILE A 30 -4.15 10.15 3.39
CA ILE A 30 -3.86 11.30 4.26
C ILE A 30 -2.90 12.28 3.60
N ALA A 31 -1.81 11.78 3.05
CA ALA A 31 -0.84 12.65 2.40
C ALA A 31 -1.22 13.00 0.97
N GLY A 32 -2.16 12.27 0.36
CA GLY A 32 -2.62 12.57 -0.98
C GLY A 32 -1.68 12.11 -2.09
N SER A 33 -0.74 11.24 -1.77
CA SER A 33 0.19 10.73 -2.78
C SER A 33 -0.51 9.72 -3.66
N ASN A 34 -0.51 9.96 -4.97
CA ASN A 34 -1.20 9.09 -5.93
C ASN A 34 -0.27 8.42 -6.92
N ARG A 35 0.91 8.98 -7.15
CA ARG A 35 1.84 8.42 -8.12
C ARG A 35 2.85 7.53 -7.44
N PHE A 36 3.34 6.55 -8.19
CA PHE A 36 4.34 5.62 -7.69
C PHE A 36 5.54 6.34 -7.09
N THR A 37 6.06 7.34 -7.82
CA THR A 37 7.23 8.08 -7.35
C THR A 37 6.94 8.86 -6.06
N ASP A 38 5.75 9.41 -5.94
CA ASP A 38 5.36 10.15 -4.75
C ASP A 38 5.22 9.21 -3.56
N LEU A 39 4.63 8.03 -3.78
CA LEU A 39 4.50 7.02 -2.75
C LEU A 39 5.87 6.54 -2.28
N GLN A 40 6.77 6.28 -3.22
CA GLN A 40 8.09 5.81 -2.89
C GLN A 40 8.86 6.86 -2.08
N ARG A 41 8.72 8.12 -2.47
CA ARG A 41 9.38 9.21 -1.75
C ARG A 41 8.81 9.37 -0.35
N GLY A 42 7.49 9.29 -0.21
CA GLY A 42 6.84 9.44 1.08
C GLY A 42 7.10 8.28 2.03
N LEU A 43 7.29 7.08 1.48
CA LEU A 43 7.53 5.89 2.29
C LEU A 43 9.00 5.66 2.60
N GLY A 44 9.88 6.38 1.92
CA GLY A 44 11.30 6.38 2.24
C GLY A 44 12.04 5.14 1.78
N THR A 45 12.06 4.11 2.60
CA THR A 45 12.95 2.97 2.38
C THR A 45 12.33 1.79 1.64
N ILE A 46 11.10 1.89 1.19
CA ILE A 46 10.47 0.75 0.52
C ILE A 46 11.12 0.53 -0.85
N SER A 47 11.36 -0.74 -1.20
CA SER A 47 11.92 -1.06 -2.51
C SER A 47 10.84 -0.91 -3.57
N PRO A 48 11.23 -0.57 -4.82
CA PRO A 48 10.26 -0.47 -5.92
C PRO A 48 9.50 -1.77 -6.14
N THR A 49 10.18 -2.90 -6.03
CA THR A 49 9.56 -4.20 -6.23
C THR A 49 8.49 -4.46 -5.17
N LEU A 50 8.79 -4.18 -3.92
CA LEU A 50 7.84 -4.38 -2.84
C LEU A 50 6.66 -3.43 -2.96
N LEU A 51 6.92 -2.18 -3.29
CA LEU A 51 5.84 -1.20 -3.48
C LEU A 51 4.90 -1.63 -4.59
N THR A 52 5.45 -2.06 -5.73
CA THR A 52 4.63 -2.55 -6.85
C THR A 52 3.76 -3.72 -6.40
N ARG A 53 4.33 -4.64 -5.66
CA ARG A 53 3.62 -5.81 -5.20
C ARG A 53 2.48 -5.44 -4.25
N ARG A 54 2.76 -4.55 -3.30
CA ARG A 54 1.74 -4.13 -2.34
C ARG A 54 0.62 -3.36 -3.03
N LEU A 55 0.96 -2.50 -3.99
CA LEU A 55 -0.06 -1.77 -4.75
C LEU A 55 -0.95 -2.71 -5.55
N THR A 56 -0.34 -3.73 -6.17
CA THR A 56 -1.10 -4.74 -6.90
C THR A 56 -2.04 -5.50 -5.98
N ASP A 57 -1.56 -5.88 -4.80
CA ASP A 57 -2.38 -6.57 -3.82
C ASP A 57 -3.57 -5.73 -3.39
N LEU A 58 -3.34 -4.44 -3.16
CA LEU A 58 -4.41 -3.52 -2.76
C LEU A 58 -5.42 -3.31 -3.86
N GLU A 59 -4.96 -3.28 -5.10
CA GLU A 59 -5.86 -3.17 -6.26
C GLU A 59 -6.74 -4.41 -6.36
N LYS A 60 -6.15 -5.59 -6.20
CA LYS A 60 -6.90 -6.84 -6.24
C LYS A 60 -7.90 -6.95 -5.10
N ALA A 61 -7.56 -6.38 -3.96
CA ALA A 61 -8.45 -6.38 -2.81
C ALA A 61 -9.60 -5.38 -2.92
N GLY A 62 -9.60 -4.57 -3.97
CA GLY A 62 -10.66 -3.59 -4.18
C GLY A 62 -10.48 -2.31 -3.38
N LEU A 63 -9.28 -2.06 -2.88
CA LEU A 63 -9.00 -0.86 -2.09
C LEU A 63 -8.42 0.27 -2.93
N LEU A 64 -7.78 -0.04 -4.04
CA LEU A 64 -7.21 0.96 -4.93
C LEU A 64 -7.68 0.76 -6.36
N ILE A 65 -7.77 1.86 -7.09
CA ILE A 65 -8.01 1.86 -8.53
C ILE A 65 -6.75 2.41 -9.18
N LYS A 66 -6.23 1.67 -10.17
CA LYS A 66 -5.05 2.06 -10.90
C LYS A 66 -5.49 2.71 -12.21
N LYS A 67 -5.07 3.92 -12.44
CA LYS A 67 -5.41 4.65 -13.67
C LYS A 67 -4.16 5.09 -14.39
N LYS A 68 -4.18 4.99 -15.71
CA LYS A 68 -3.07 5.45 -16.51
C LYS A 68 -3.07 6.97 -16.56
N ILE A 69 -1.90 7.57 -16.44
CA ILE A 69 -1.75 9.00 -16.51
C ILE A 69 -1.82 9.42 -17.98
N GLN A 70 -2.74 10.34 -18.31
CA GLN A 70 -2.88 10.80 -19.68
C GLN A 70 -1.68 11.64 -20.09
N GLY A 71 -1.15 11.34 -21.28
CA GLY A 71 -0.05 12.10 -21.83
C GLY A 71 1.29 11.85 -21.18
N ARG A 72 1.39 10.91 -20.28
CA ARG A 72 2.63 10.59 -19.56
C ARG A 72 2.75 9.10 -19.36
N ARG A 73 3.95 8.66 -19.01
CA ARG A 73 4.16 7.28 -18.58
C ARG A 73 3.75 7.14 -17.13
N GLY A 74 3.30 5.95 -16.77
CA GLY A 74 3.03 5.61 -15.39
C GLY A 74 1.56 5.60 -15.08
N PHE A 75 1.29 5.37 -13.80
CA PHE A 75 -0.06 5.17 -13.31
C PHE A 75 -0.27 5.98 -12.05
N GLU A 76 -1.53 6.29 -11.80
CA GLU A 76 -1.96 6.91 -10.56
C GLU A 76 -2.85 5.93 -9.82
N TYR A 77 -2.77 5.94 -8.51
CA TYR A 77 -3.55 5.06 -7.66
C TYR A 77 -4.50 5.88 -6.82
N PHE A 78 -5.77 5.52 -6.86
CA PHE A 78 -6.81 6.25 -6.14
C PHE A 78 -7.54 5.32 -5.19
N PRO A 79 -7.92 5.80 -3.99
CA PRO A 79 -8.65 4.97 -3.05
C PRO A 79 -10.09 4.76 -3.53
N THR A 80 -10.60 3.55 -3.28
CA THR A 80 -12.00 3.24 -3.51
C THR A 80 -12.81 3.69 -2.29
N ALA A 81 -14.14 3.60 -2.39
CA ALA A 81 -15.00 3.88 -1.24
C ALA A 81 -14.67 2.97 -0.06
N SER A 82 -14.35 1.70 -0.34
CA SER A 82 -13.96 0.77 0.72
C SER A 82 -12.69 1.22 1.42
N CYS A 83 -11.73 1.74 0.65
CA CYS A 83 -10.49 2.25 1.23
C CYS A 83 -10.75 3.48 2.08
N GLU A 84 -11.63 4.38 1.61
CA GLU A 84 -11.96 5.59 2.35
C GLU A 84 -12.55 5.30 3.72
N GLU A 85 -13.23 4.17 3.86
CA GLU A 85 -13.80 3.78 5.15
C GLU A 85 -12.72 3.49 6.19
N LEU A 86 -11.49 3.31 5.78
CA LEU A 86 -10.37 3.09 6.69
C LEU A 86 -9.80 4.39 7.25
N ARG A 87 -10.19 5.52 6.70
CA ARG A 87 -9.64 6.81 7.11
C ARG A 87 -9.77 7.08 8.61
N PRO A 88 -10.94 6.88 9.24
CA PRO A 88 -11.04 7.11 10.69
C PRO A 88 -10.13 6.20 11.49
N VAL A 89 -9.97 4.94 11.05
CA VAL A 89 -9.11 3.98 11.73
C VAL A 89 -7.66 4.45 11.68
N LEU A 90 -7.21 4.89 10.50
CA LEU A 90 -5.85 5.35 10.31
C LEU A 90 -5.56 6.61 11.12
N LEU A 91 -6.51 7.52 11.18
CA LEU A 91 -6.35 8.73 11.98
C LEU A 91 -6.26 8.40 13.45
N SER A 92 -6.97 7.37 13.88
CA SER A 92 -6.97 6.95 15.27
C SER A 92 -5.62 6.37 15.70
N ILE A 93 -5.02 5.55 14.86
CA ILE A 93 -3.76 4.90 15.23
C ILE A 93 -2.54 5.67 14.75
N GLY A 94 -2.71 6.47 13.73
CA GLY A 94 -1.60 7.19 13.14
C GLY A 94 -1.38 8.54 13.76
N GLY A 95 -2.26 8.88 14.65
CA GLY A 95 -2.23 10.18 15.34
C GLY A 95 -0.91 10.56 15.85
#